data_ee7cda1bd3b009c3460a13e3e7ca35e0
#
_entry.id   ee7cda1bd3b009c3460a13e3e7ca35e0
#
_cell.length_a   1.000
_cell.length_b   1.000
_cell.length_c   1.000
_cell.angle_alpha   90.00
_cell.angle_beta   90.00
_cell.angle_gamma   90.00
#
_symmetry.space_group_name_H-M   'P 1'
#
loop_
_entity.id
_entity.type
_entity.pdbx_description
1 polymer ?
#
loop_
_entity_poly.entity_id
_entity_poly.type
_entity_poly.pdbx_seq_one_letter_code
_entity_poly.pdbx_strand_id
1 'polypeptide(L)'
;MSTTNTEKETKAVDAANTAETAKAETKAEVKAQPEKKAKKGKKNQNDSVRALVEGAFMLALATVLGYIRIFRFPFGGSIDFALIPIFIYCLRWGPKWSFLCCFANGLLQFFLGGGISISWQSALLDYIVAYTLIALAGFAAGKKLGWLWGTIIGTLGRLVSLVLSGGLVWYMYMPDEFLGMTMTNPWVYSLLYNGIICLAVMAIDLLVLGLMQASSRLRTQVFAKQY
;
A
#
# COMPACT_ATOMS: atom_id res chain seq x y z
N MET A 1 -65.57 -44.88 -23.83
CA MET A 1 -64.54 -44.30 -24.71
C MET A 1 -64.46 -42.81 -24.52
N SER A 2 -64.39 -42.30 -23.26
CA SER A 2 -64.40 -40.85 -22.99
C SER A 2 -63.36 -40.37 -21.95
N THR A 3 -62.49 -41.24 -21.43
CA THR A 3 -61.54 -40.87 -20.39
C THR A 3 -60.10 -40.61 -20.87
N THR A 4 -59.79 -40.95 -22.13
CA THR A 4 -58.43 -40.84 -22.68
C THR A 4 -58.12 -39.46 -23.31
N ASN A 5 -59.13 -38.63 -23.57
CA ASN A 5 -58.93 -37.30 -24.20
C ASN A 5 -58.60 -36.23 -23.14
N THR A 6 -59.18 -36.31 -21.95
CA THR A 6 -59.00 -35.33 -20.88
C THR A 6 -57.59 -35.39 -20.28
N GLU A 7 -56.98 -36.59 -20.22
CA GLU A 7 -55.64 -36.80 -19.69
C GLU A 7 -54.51 -36.31 -20.64
N LYS A 8 -54.79 -36.28 -21.97
CA LYS A 8 -53.87 -35.74 -22.96
C LYS A 8 -53.89 -34.20 -23.00
N GLU A 9 -55.06 -33.60 -22.77
CA GLU A 9 -55.17 -32.13 -22.71
C GLU A 9 -54.54 -31.55 -21.46
N THR A 10 -54.72 -32.21 -20.29
CA THR A 10 -54.06 -31.75 -19.03
C THR A 10 -52.52 -31.82 -19.10
N LYS A 11 -51.95 -32.89 -19.67
CA LYS A 11 -50.48 -33.01 -19.85
C LYS A 11 -49.94 -31.99 -20.87
N ALA A 12 -50.71 -31.60 -21.87
CA ALA A 12 -50.28 -30.59 -22.84
C ALA A 12 -50.28 -29.16 -22.22
N VAL A 13 -51.25 -28.87 -21.34
CA VAL A 13 -51.32 -27.57 -20.63
C VAL A 13 -50.22 -27.46 -19.58
N ASP A 14 -49.91 -28.54 -18.83
CA ASP A 14 -48.80 -28.52 -17.86
C ASP A 14 -47.44 -28.40 -18.52
N ALA A 15 -47.21 -29.03 -19.68
CA ALA A 15 -46.00 -28.89 -20.46
C ALA A 15 -45.80 -27.49 -21.02
N ALA A 16 -46.89 -26.84 -21.46
CA ALA A 16 -46.86 -25.46 -21.97
C ALA A 16 -46.54 -24.45 -20.83
N ASN A 17 -47.20 -24.62 -19.67
CA ASN A 17 -46.92 -23.76 -18.50
C ASN A 17 -45.49 -23.89 -17.98
N THR A 18 -44.94 -25.12 -17.96
CA THR A 18 -43.54 -25.36 -17.52
C THR A 18 -42.55 -24.75 -18.49
N ALA A 19 -42.81 -24.78 -19.79
CA ALA A 19 -41.97 -24.16 -20.83
C ALA A 19 -42.01 -22.62 -20.79
N GLU A 20 -43.16 -22.03 -20.43
CA GLU A 20 -43.30 -20.59 -20.31
C GLU A 20 -42.65 -20.03 -19.05
N THR A 21 -42.75 -20.78 -17.93
CA THR A 21 -42.02 -20.45 -16.66
C THR A 21 -40.53 -20.53 -16.83
N ALA A 22 -40.02 -21.57 -17.49
CA ALA A 22 -38.57 -21.72 -17.76
C ALA A 22 -38.03 -20.61 -18.70
N LYS A 23 -38.84 -20.17 -19.69
CA LYS A 23 -38.47 -19.04 -20.57
C LYS A 23 -38.49 -17.69 -19.83
N ALA A 24 -39.41 -17.50 -18.87
CA ALA A 24 -39.50 -16.29 -18.08
C ALA A 24 -38.31 -16.19 -17.10
N GLU A 25 -37.93 -17.30 -16.46
CA GLU A 25 -36.76 -17.36 -15.56
C GLU A 25 -35.45 -17.11 -16.32
N THR A 26 -35.25 -17.77 -17.49
CA THR A 26 -34.07 -17.55 -18.33
C THR A 26 -33.98 -16.10 -18.84
N LYS A 27 -35.11 -15.46 -19.15
CA LYS A 27 -35.17 -14.06 -19.59
C LYS A 27 -34.90 -13.07 -18.45
N ALA A 28 -35.27 -13.41 -17.21
CA ALA A 28 -34.99 -12.64 -16.00
C ALA A 28 -33.50 -12.73 -15.61
N GLU A 29 -32.88 -13.93 -15.68
CA GLU A 29 -31.49 -14.11 -15.44
C GLU A 29 -30.58 -13.40 -16.47
N VAL A 30 -30.93 -13.47 -17.75
CA VAL A 30 -30.20 -12.80 -18.84
C VAL A 30 -30.26 -11.27 -18.72
N LYS A 31 -31.38 -10.69 -18.24
CA LYS A 31 -31.47 -9.24 -17.99
C LYS A 31 -30.79 -8.79 -16.72
N ALA A 32 -30.69 -9.64 -15.67
CA ALA A 32 -30.07 -9.30 -14.42
C ALA A 32 -28.51 -9.32 -14.46
N GLN A 33 -27.92 -10.07 -15.36
CA GLN A 33 -26.46 -10.16 -15.50
C GLN A 33 -25.77 -8.89 -16.06
N PRO A 34 -26.26 -8.21 -17.09
CA PRO A 34 -25.61 -7.01 -17.61
C PRO A 34 -25.70 -5.82 -16.64
N GLU A 35 -26.80 -5.66 -15.90
CA GLU A 35 -26.92 -4.59 -14.89
C GLU A 35 -26.02 -4.80 -13.70
N LYS A 36 -25.85 -6.03 -13.20
CA LYS A 36 -24.91 -6.34 -12.10
C LYS A 36 -23.46 -6.10 -12.54
N LYS A 37 -23.07 -6.46 -13.77
CA LYS A 37 -21.74 -6.19 -14.33
C LYS A 37 -21.49 -4.70 -14.54
N ALA A 38 -22.47 -3.95 -15.04
CA ALA A 38 -22.36 -2.50 -15.24
C ALA A 38 -22.26 -1.72 -13.91
N LYS A 39 -23.04 -2.09 -12.89
CA LYS A 39 -22.96 -1.50 -11.54
C LYS A 39 -21.63 -1.82 -10.84
N LYS A 40 -21.12 -3.05 -11.00
CA LYS A 40 -19.81 -3.46 -10.47
C LYS A 40 -18.66 -2.74 -11.18
N GLY A 41 -18.74 -2.52 -12.47
CA GLY A 41 -17.77 -1.75 -13.26
C GLY A 41 -17.70 -0.28 -12.84
N LYS A 42 -18.84 0.40 -12.69
CA LYS A 42 -18.90 1.79 -12.21
C LYS A 42 -18.38 1.95 -10.79
N LYS A 43 -18.69 1.03 -9.87
CA LYS A 43 -18.19 1.05 -8.51
C LYS A 43 -16.66 0.93 -8.47
N ASN A 44 -16.09 -0.04 -9.21
CA ASN A 44 -14.63 -0.21 -9.27
C ASN A 44 -13.92 1.01 -9.89
N GLN A 45 -14.51 1.68 -10.86
CA GLN A 45 -13.93 2.87 -11.48
C GLN A 45 -13.90 4.05 -10.51
N ASN A 46 -14.97 4.28 -9.76
CA ASN A 46 -15.04 5.34 -8.76
C ASN A 46 -14.04 5.09 -7.61
N ASP A 47 -13.89 3.84 -7.17
CA ASP A 47 -12.93 3.48 -6.12
C ASP A 47 -11.49 3.69 -6.60
N SER A 48 -11.18 3.40 -7.87
CA SER A 48 -9.87 3.64 -8.47
C SER A 48 -9.52 5.13 -8.55
N VAL A 49 -10.45 5.96 -9.01
CA VAL A 49 -10.25 7.42 -9.07
C VAL A 49 -10.04 7.98 -7.67
N ARG A 50 -10.83 7.53 -6.70
CA ARG A 50 -10.69 7.95 -5.30
C ARG A 50 -9.33 7.56 -4.72
N ALA A 51 -8.84 6.33 -5.00
CA ALA A 51 -7.52 5.89 -4.57
C ALA A 51 -6.41 6.77 -5.14
N LEU A 52 -6.49 7.12 -6.42
CA LEU A 52 -5.50 7.99 -7.08
C LEU A 52 -5.50 9.41 -6.52
N VAL A 53 -6.68 10.01 -6.32
CA VAL A 53 -6.81 11.36 -5.77
C VAL A 53 -6.29 11.42 -4.32
N GLU A 54 -6.69 10.45 -3.49
CA GLU A 54 -6.20 10.35 -2.12
C GLU A 54 -4.69 10.07 -2.08
N GLY A 55 -4.19 9.20 -2.97
CA GLY A 55 -2.77 8.93 -3.11
C GLY A 55 -1.96 10.17 -3.48
N ALA A 56 -2.44 10.96 -4.45
CA ALA A 56 -1.81 12.22 -4.83
C ALA A 56 -1.76 13.24 -3.67
N PHE A 57 -2.84 13.34 -2.89
CA PHE A 57 -2.87 14.18 -1.70
C PHE A 57 -1.88 13.70 -0.63
N MET A 58 -1.82 12.40 -0.37
CA MET A 58 -0.88 11.83 0.60
C MET A 58 0.57 11.99 0.16
N LEU A 59 0.87 11.88 -1.15
CA LEU A 59 2.19 12.15 -1.71
C LEU A 59 2.61 13.62 -1.53
N ALA A 60 1.70 14.55 -1.81
CA ALA A 60 1.96 15.98 -1.59
C ALA A 60 2.24 16.26 -0.10
N LEU A 61 1.44 15.70 0.80
CA LEU A 61 1.62 15.84 2.23
C LEU A 61 2.96 15.21 2.69
N ALA A 62 3.30 14.04 2.19
CA ALA A 62 4.59 13.38 2.48
C ALA A 62 5.77 14.23 2.02
N THR A 63 5.69 14.84 0.83
CA THR A 63 6.72 15.73 0.32
C THR A 63 6.89 16.96 1.21
N VAL A 64 5.81 17.62 1.61
CA VAL A 64 5.86 18.80 2.50
C VAL A 64 6.43 18.41 3.88
N LEU A 65 5.97 17.31 4.48
CA LEU A 65 6.48 16.84 5.77
C LEU A 65 7.94 16.39 5.70
N GLY A 66 8.41 15.92 4.54
CA GLY A 66 9.81 15.58 4.31
C GLY A 66 10.78 16.79 4.32
N TYR A 67 10.27 18.02 4.17
CA TYR A 67 11.06 19.22 4.38
C TYR A 67 11.20 19.58 5.87
N ILE A 68 10.30 19.09 6.73
CA ILE A 68 10.36 19.27 8.18
C ILE A 68 11.26 18.18 8.75
N ARG A 69 12.56 18.39 8.72
CA ARG A 69 13.56 17.43 9.18
C ARG A 69 13.98 17.73 10.59
N ILE A 70 13.88 16.73 11.47
CA ILE A 70 14.38 16.80 12.86
C ILE A 70 15.92 16.73 12.86
N PHE A 71 16.45 15.82 12.03
CA PHE A 71 17.90 15.62 11.91
C PHE A 71 18.24 15.11 10.49
N ARG A 72 19.40 15.53 9.96
CA ARG A 72 19.95 15.07 8.69
C ARG A 72 21.33 14.49 8.90
N PHE A 73 21.53 13.27 8.42
CA PHE A 73 22.81 12.57 8.50
C PHE A 73 23.76 12.99 7.36
N PRO A 74 25.09 12.95 7.59
CA PRO A 74 26.10 13.46 6.62
C PRO A 74 26.05 12.79 5.24
N PHE A 75 25.88 11.45 5.22
CA PHE A 75 25.89 10.65 3.99
C PHE A 75 24.49 10.35 3.45
N GLY A 76 23.52 11.16 3.77
CA GLY A 76 22.11 10.97 3.38
C GLY A 76 21.28 10.36 4.50
N GLY A 77 19.98 10.31 4.27
CA GLY A 77 19.00 9.95 5.28
C GLY A 77 18.66 11.13 6.20
N SER A 78 17.42 11.16 6.63
CA SER A 78 16.89 12.15 7.57
C SER A 78 15.87 11.51 8.49
N ILE A 79 15.71 12.11 9.64
CA ILE A 79 14.61 11.82 10.55
C ILE A 79 13.55 12.90 10.30
N ASP A 80 12.45 12.52 9.70
CA ASP A 80 11.35 13.40 9.29
C ASP A 80 9.99 12.69 9.41
N PHE A 81 8.93 13.39 9.05
CA PHE A 81 7.55 12.91 9.15
C PHE A 81 6.97 12.44 7.81
N ALA A 82 7.79 12.31 6.77
CA ALA A 82 7.33 12.03 5.40
C ALA A 82 6.61 10.69 5.26
N LEU A 83 6.97 9.68 6.05
CA LEU A 83 6.42 8.35 5.94
C LEU A 83 5.04 8.17 6.58
N ILE A 84 4.64 9.05 7.51
CA ILE A 84 3.35 8.97 8.19
C ILE A 84 2.17 8.92 7.21
N PRO A 85 1.99 9.90 6.28
CA PRO A 85 0.89 9.84 5.32
C PRO A 85 0.98 8.63 4.39
N ILE A 86 2.18 8.18 4.05
CA ILE A 86 2.37 7.00 3.21
C ILE A 86 1.91 5.74 3.93
N PHE A 87 2.26 5.54 5.21
CA PHE A 87 1.76 4.42 6.00
C PHE A 87 0.24 4.46 6.16
N ILE A 88 -0.35 5.63 6.42
CA ILE A 88 -1.81 5.80 6.47
C ILE A 88 -2.44 5.33 5.16
N TYR A 89 -1.91 5.76 4.02
CA TYR A 89 -2.41 5.36 2.72
C TYR A 89 -2.31 3.85 2.48
N CYS A 90 -1.17 3.24 2.80
CA CYS A 90 -0.94 1.80 2.67
C CYS A 90 -1.94 0.99 3.49
N LEU A 91 -2.18 1.39 4.74
CA LEU A 91 -3.09 0.71 5.66
C LEU A 91 -4.57 0.86 5.25
N ARG A 92 -4.89 1.92 4.52
CA ARG A 92 -6.24 2.24 4.08
C ARG A 92 -6.61 1.58 2.75
N TRP A 93 -5.72 1.61 1.76
CA TRP A 93 -5.99 1.16 0.40
C TRP A 93 -5.45 -0.24 0.06
N GLY A 94 -4.64 -0.81 0.95
CA GLY A 94 -4.08 -2.16 0.79
C GLY A 94 -2.97 -2.24 -0.27
N PRO A 95 -2.43 -3.46 -0.53
CA PRO A 95 -1.15 -3.62 -1.21
C PRO A 95 -1.13 -3.08 -2.64
N LYS A 96 -2.19 -3.30 -3.41
CA LYS A 96 -2.23 -2.91 -4.85
C LYS A 96 -1.96 -1.41 -5.05
N TRP A 97 -2.67 -0.56 -4.32
CA TRP A 97 -2.54 0.89 -4.43
C TRP A 97 -1.32 1.41 -3.71
N SER A 98 -0.92 0.73 -2.62
CA SER A 98 0.31 1.03 -1.88
C SER A 98 1.54 0.96 -2.76
N PHE A 99 1.69 -0.08 -3.59
CA PHE A 99 2.84 -0.20 -4.48
C PHE A 99 2.94 0.98 -5.44
N LEU A 100 1.83 1.39 -6.05
CA LEU A 100 1.81 2.54 -6.96
C LEU A 100 2.19 3.84 -6.23
N CYS A 101 1.58 4.09 -5.06
CA CYS A 101 1.83 5.30 -4.27
C CYS A 101 3.26 5.34 -3.74
N CYS A 102 3.77 4.24 -3.19
CA CYS A 102 5.13 4.16 -2.66
C CYS A 102 6.19 4.28 -3.76
N PHE A 103 5.96 3.70 -4.94
CA PHE A 103 6.84 3.90 -6.10
C PHE A 103 6.88 5.37 -6.51
N ALA A 104 5.73 6.02 -6.64
CA ALA A 104 5.67 7.45 -6.95
C ALA A 104 6.35 8.31 -5.86
N ASN A 105 6.18 7.94 -4.57
CA ASN A 105 6.88 8.60 -3.47
C ASN A 105 8.40 8.48 -3.59
N GLY A 106 8.91 7.30 -3.98
CA GLY A 106 10.34 7.09 -4.23
C GLY A 106 10.90 8.05 -5.28
N LEU A 107 10.18 8.21 -6.40
CA LEU A 107 10.54 9.19 -7.44
C LEU A 107 10.51 10.62 -6.92
N LEU A 108 9.45 11.02 -6.20
CA LEU A 108 9.35 12.36 -5.62
C LEU A 108 10.46 12.65 -4.62
N GLN A 109 10.80 11.69 -3.77
CA GLN A 109 11.90 11.85 -2.80
C GLN A 109 13.25 11.97 -3.48
N PHE A 110 13.47 11.27 -4.59
CA PHE A 110 14.70 11.44 -5.37
C PHE A 110 14.80 12.82 -5.99
N PHE A 111 13.74 13.28 -6.69
CA PHE A 111 13.79 14.54 -7.42
C PHE A 111 13.58 15.78 -6.53
N LEU A 112 12.69 15.72 -5.54
CA LEU A 112 12.28 16.87 -4.73
C LEU A 112 12.84 16.84 -3.32
N GLY A 113 13.15 15.67 -2.77
CA GLY A 113 13.66 15.49 -1.41
C GLY A 113 15.12 15.89 -1.21
N GLY A 114 15.82 16.33 -2.27
CA GLY A 114 17.26 16.62 -2.23
C GLY A 114 18.08 15.34 -2.13
N GLY A 115 17.71 14.34 -2.90
CA GLY A 115 18.34 13.03 -2.95
C GLY A 115 19.83 13.13 -3.24
N ILE A 116 20.66 12.51 -2.40
CA ILE A 116 22.08 12.31 -2.61
C ILE A 116 22.26 10.94 -3.24
N SER A 117 22.89 10.89 -4.40
CA SER A 117 23.17 9.66 -5.14
C SER A 117 24.55 9.76 -5.77
N ILE A 118 25.37 8.75 -5.55
CA ILE A 118 26.73 8.67 -6.13
C ILE A 118 26.74 7.89 -7.45
N SER A 119 25.66 7.16 -7.73
CA SER A 119 25.51 6.37 -8.94
C SER A 119 24.03 6.08 -9.20
N TRP A 120 23.71 5.58 -10.42
CA TRP A 120 22.34 5.19 -10.74
C TRP A 120 21.86 3.99 -9.90
N GLN A 121 22.77 3.10 -9.47
CA GLN A 121 22.45 1.99 -8.57
C GLN A 121 22.02 2.50 -7.19
N SER A 122 22.73 3.50 -6.65
CA SER A 122 22.37 4.18 -5.39
C SER A 122 20.99 4.85 -5.53
N ALA A 123 20.76 5.60 -6.61
CA ALA A 123 19.47 6.21 -6.87
C ALA A 123 18.32 5.18 -6.89
N LEU A 124 18.55 4.04 -7.54
CA LEU A 124 17.56 2.96 -7.63
C LEU A 124 17.29 2.33 -6.26
N LEU A 125 18.33 1.93 -5.54
CA LEU A 125 18.19 1.19 -4.28
C LEU A 125 17.74 2.09 -3.13
N ASP A 126 18.29 3.30 -3.00
CA ASP A 126 18.03 4.19 -1.85
C ASP A 126 16.68 4.89 -1.95
N TYR A 127 16.20 5.16 -3.17
CA TYR A 127 14.94 5.87 -3.39
C TYR A 127 13.86 4.98 -3.98
N ILE A 128 14.04 4.42 -5.17
CA ILE A 128 12.95 3.73 -5.85
C ILE A 128 12.59 2.43 -5.12
N VAL A 129 13.57 1.54 -4.91
CA VAL A 129 13.31 0.24 -4.28
C VAL A 129 12.98 0.41 -2.80
N ALA A 130 13.75 1.21 -2.06
CA ALA A 130 13.55 1.41 -0.62
C ALA A 130 12.16 1.96 -0.30
N TYR A 131 11.69 2.97 -1.03
CA TYR A 131 10.36 3.52 -0.80
C TYR A 131 9.25 2.59 -1.32
N THR A 132 9.47 1.88 -2.43
CA THR A 132 8.49 0.91 -2.94
C THR A 132 8.26 -0.25 -1.96
N LEU A 133 9.29 -0.70 -1.26
CA LEU A 133 9.16 -1.77 -0.26
C LEU A 133 8.35 -1.37 0.98
N ILE A 134 8.15 -0.07 1.24
CA ILE A 134 7.21 0.40 2.27
C ILE A 134 5.78 -0.07 1.96
N ALA A 135 5.45 -0.30 0.68
CA ALA A 135 4.15 -0.81 0.26
C ALA A 135 3.78 -2.18 0.88
N LEU A 136 4.77 -2.92 1.39
CA LEU A 136 4.53 -4.15 2.16
C LEU A 136 3.63 -3.89 3.38
N ALA A 137 3.62 -2.67 3.93
CA ALA A 137 2.68 -2.25 4.96
C ALA A 137 1.22 -2.47 4.56
N GLY A 138 0.89 -2.37 3.27
CA GLY A 138 -0.44 -2.59 2.73
C GLY A 138 -1.00 -3.99 2.96
N PHE A 139 -0.16 -5.02 3.14
CA PHE A 139 -0.60 -6.37 3.50
C PHE A 139 -1.14 -6.49 4.93
N ALA A 140 -0.87 -5.50 5.77
CA ALA A 140 -1.42 -5.41 7.11
C ALA A 140 -2.76 -4.63 7.17
N ALA A 141 -3.22 -4.09 6.04
CA ALA A 141 -4.45 -3.31 5.95
C ALA A 141 -5.68 -4.11 6.45
N GLY A 142 -6.49 -3.48 7.29
CA GLY A 142 -7.69 -4.08 7.87
C GLY A 142 -7.46 -5.13 8.96
N LYS A 143 -6.22 -5.40 9.38
CA LYS A 143 -5.91 -6.27 10.52
C LYS A 143 -6.02 -5.51 11.84
N LYS A 144 -6.30 -6.21 12.95
CA LYS A 144 -6.52 -5.63 14.29
C LYS A 144 -5.36 -4.74 14.78
N LEU A 145 -4.11 -5.13 14.50
CA LEU A 145 -2.88 -4.36 14.78
C LEU A 145 -2.15 -4.01 13.48
N GLY A 146 -2.91 -3.75 12.40
CA GLY A 146 -2.35 -3.49 11.09
C GLY A 146 -1.42 -2.28 11.04
N TRP A 147 -1.73 -1.24 11.82
CA TRP A 147 -0.89 -0.05 11.95
C TRP A 147 0.50 -0.38 12.52
N LEU A 148 0.57 -1.26 13.54
CA LEU A 148 1.83 -1.68 14.15
C LEU A 148 2.64 -2.58 13.19
N TRP A 149 2.05 -3.70 12.78
CA TRP A 149 2.72 -4.66 11.91
C TRP A 149 3.03 -4.12 10.52
N GLY A 150 2.14 -3.27 9.98
CA GLY A 150 2.37 -2.62 8.70
C GLY A 150 3.57 -1.69 8.74
N THR A 151 3.68 -0.84 9.76
CA THR A 151 4.83 0.05 9.93
C THR A 151 6.13 -0.76 10.09
N ILE A 152 6.14 -1.79 10.92
CA ILE A 152 7.32 -2.64 11.14
C ILE A 152 7.74 -3.31 9.83
N ILE A 153 6.82 -3.99 9.13
CA ILE A 153 7.12 -4.73 7.89
C ILE A 153 7.57 -3.78 6.77
N GLY A 154 6.89 -2.64 6.61
CA GLY A 154 7.26 -1.64 5.62
C GLY A 154 8.64 -1.02 5.88
N THR A 155 8.94 -0.69 7.13
CA THR A 155 10.26 -0.16 7.53
C THR A 155 11.37 -1.21 7.37
N LEU A 156 11.12 -2.47 7.73
CA LEU A 156 12.08 -3.55 7.51
C LEU A 156 12.35 -3.77 6.01
N GLY A 157 11.31 -3.74 5.18
CA GLY A 157 11.47 -3.81 3.72
C GLY A 157 12.36 -2.68 3.20
N ARG A 158 12.15 -1.45 3.66
CA ARG A 158 12.99 -0.29 3.33
C ARG A 158 14.43 -0.50 3.81
N LEU A 159 14.62 -0.95 5.04
CA LEU A 159 15.94 -1.19 5.63
C LEU A 159 16.76 -2.18 4.81
N VAL A 160 16.15 -3.28 4.34
CA VAL A 160 16.83 -4.27 3.49
C VAL A 160 17.40 -3.61 2.24
N SER A 161 16.64 -2.77 1.53
CA SER A 161 17.13 -2.06 0.34
C SER A 161 18.28 -1.10 0.68
N LEU A 162 18.17 -0.34 1.76
CA LEU A 162 19.20 0.60 2.20
C LEU A 162 20.49 -0.11 2.61
N VAL A 163 20.39 -1.27 3.28
CA VAL A 163 21.58 -2.09 3.65
C VAL A 163 22.25 -2.65 2.40
N LEU A 164 21.47 -3.10 1.42
CA LEU A 164 22.01 -3.55 0.13
C LEU A 164 22.74 -2.41 -0.60
N SER A 165 22.16 -1.22 -0.64
CA SER A 165 22.78 -0.04 -1.23
C SER A 165 24.08 0.32 -0.51
N GLY A 166 24.05 0.37 0.82
CA GLY A 166 25.23 0.71 1.63
C GLY A 166 26.38 -0.28 1.47
N GLY A 167 26.07 -1.57 1.45
CA GLY A 167 27.10 -2.62 1.28
C GLY A 167 27.65 -2.75 -0.13
N LEU A 168 26.85 -2.47 -1.15
CA LEU A 168 27.24 -2.63 -2.56
C LEU A 168 27.75 -1.35 -3.21
N VAL A 169 27.22 -0.19 -2.83
CA VAL A 169 27.47 1.07 -3.54
C VAL A 169 28.22 2.06 -2.66
N TRP A 170 27.77 2.25 -1.43
CA TRP A 170 28.35 3.24 -0.51
C TRP A 170 29.57 2.76 0.27
N TYR A 171 30.03 1.53 0.07
CA TYR A 171 31.18 0.96 0.80
C TYR A 171 32.45 1.82 0.72
N MET A 172 32.65 2.58 -0.38
CA MET A 172 33.78 3.47 -0.60
C MET A 172 33.80 4.69 0.34
N TYR A 173 32.65 5.02 0.92
CA TYR A 173 32.48 6.16 1.84
C TYR A 173 32.35 5.71 3.30
N MET A 174 32.67 4.45 3.59
CA MET A 174 32.66 3.92 4.94
C MET A 174 33.79 4.58 5.75
N PRO A 175 33.48 5.21 6.90
CA PRO A 175 34.53 5.76 7.79
C PRO A 175 35.27 4.64 8.50
N ASP A 176 36.48 4.93 8.93
CA ASP A 176 37.31 3.98 9.71
C ASP A 176 36.69 3.68 11.09
N GLU A 177 36.01 4.66 11.67
CA GLU A 177 35.30 4.52 12.96
C GLU A 177 33.85 5.02 12.88
N PHE A 178 32.95 4.26 13.49
CA PHE A 178 31.54 4.63 13.66
C PHE A 178 31.05 4.16 15.02
N LEU A 179 30.45 5.06 15.80
CA LEU A 179 29.99 4.80 17.18
C LEU A 179 31.06 4.24 18.13
N GLY A 180 32.31 4.66 17.95
CA GLY A 180 33.44 4.17 18.77
C GLY A 180 33.90 2.75 18.42
N MET A 181 33.47 2.19 17.32
CA MET A 181 33.84 0.88 16.78
C MET A 181 34.63 1.05 15.48
N THR A 182 35.72 0.32 15.31
CA THR A 182 36.44 0.26 14.03
C THR A 182 35.61 -0.48 12.99
N MET A 183 35.37 0.17 11.88
CA MET A 183 34.55 -0.40 10.79
C MET A 183 35.44 -1.10 9.76
N THR A 184 35.38 -2.42 9.73
CA THR A 184 36.14 -3.26 8.77
C THR A 184 35.22 -3.88 7.71
N ASN A 185 33.92 -3.94 7.98
CA ASN A 185 32.91 -4.59 7.09
C ASN A 185 31.83 -3.60 6.67
N PRO A 186 31.71 -3.31 5.34
CA PRO A 186 30.70 -2.38 4.83
C PRO A 186 29.26 -2.77 5.15
N TRP A 187 28.96 -4.06 5.22
CA TRP A 187 27.61 -4.56 5.52
C TRP A 187 27.20 -4.25 6.97
N VAL A 188 28.16 -4.42 7.90
CA VAL A 188 27.94 -4.09 9.33
C VAL A 188 27.75 -2.59 9.48
N TYR A 189 28.59 -1.78 8.84
CA TYR A 189 28.44 -0.32 8.83
C TYR A 189 27.09 0.09 8.26
N SER A 190 26.71 -0.43 7.09
CA SER A 190 25.45 -0.11 6.43
C SER A 190 24.23 -0.49 7.30
N LEU A 191 24.28 -1.65 7.95
CA LEU A 191 23.23 -2.09 8.85
C LEU A 191 23.11 -1.17 10.07
N LEU A 192 24.21 -0.79 10.70
CA LEU A 192 24.21 0.11 11.85
C LEU A 192 23.73 1.50 11.45
N TYR A 193 24.28 2.08 10.39
CA TYR A 193 23.94 3.43 9.93
C TYR A 193 22.46 3.54 9.54
N ASN A 194 22.02 2.71 8.61
CA ASN A 194 20.63 2.72 8.13
C ASN A 194 19.65 2.18 9.17
N GLY A 195 20.10 1.24 10.02
CA GLY A 195 19.32 0.69 11.13
C GLY A 195 18.95 1.76 12.15
N ILE A 196 19.88 2.60 12.56
CA ILE A 196 19.62 3.71 13.50
C ILE A 196 18.61 4.68 12.90
N ILE A 197 18.79 5.07 11.63
CA ILE A 197 17.85 5.98 10.94
C ILE A 197 16.47 5.36 10.84
N CYS A 198 16.36 4.13 10.35
CA CYS A 198 15.09 3.43 10.19
C CYS A 198 14.39 3.20 11.53
N LEU A 199 15.11 2.87 12.59
CA LEU A 199 14.55 2.69 13.94
C LEU A 199 14.03 4.02 14.50
N ALA A 200 14.77 5.11 14.34
CA ALA A 200 14.33 6.43 14.80
C ALA A 200 13.06 6.89 14.05
N VAL A 201 13.03 6.76 12.72
CA VAL A 201 11.86 7.10 11.91
C VAL A 201 10.68 6.19 12.27
N MET A 202 10.90 4.88 12.38
CA MET A 202 9.88 3.92 12.78
C MET A 202 9.28 4.24 14.16
N ALA A 203 10.10 4.66 15.14
CA ALA A 203 9.62 5.03 16.45
C ALA A 203 8.67 6.24 16.39
N ILE A 204 9.01 7.24 15.57
CA ILE A 204 8.17 8.42 15.34
C ILE A 204 6.87 8.01 14.63
N ASP A 205 6.96 7.21 13.58
CA ASP A 205 5.79 6.74 12.83
C ASP A 205 4.85 5.94 13.73
N LEU A 206 5.39 5.03 14.55
CA LEU A 206 4.60 4.24 15.51
C LEU A 206 3.98 5.12 16.60
N LEU A 207 4.69 6.12 17.09
CA LEU A 207 4.14 7.06 18.08
C LEU A 207 2.95 7.81 17.49
N VAL A 208 3.10 8.41 16.31
CA VAL A 208 2.05 9.21 15.68
C VAL A 208 0.86 8.34 15.27
N LEU A 209 1.10 7.22 14.59
CA LEU A 209 0.03 6.30 14.18
C LEU A 209 -0.67 5.68 15.39
N GLY A 210 0.06 5.38 16.47
CA GLY A 210 -0.49 4.90 17.73
C GLY A 210 -1.39 5.92 18.41
N LEU A 211 -0.98 7.19 18.48
CA LEU A 211 -1.82 8.29 18.99
C LEU A 211 -3.08 8.48 18.13
N MET A 212 -2.96 8.40 16.80
CA MET A 212 -4.11 8.45 15.90
C MET A 212 -5.05 7.26 16.12
N GLN A 213 -4.51 6.08 16.36
CA GLN A 213 -5.30 4.88 16.65
C GLN A 213 -6.00 4.92 18.01
N ALA A 214 -5.41 5.59 19.00
CA ALA A 214 -6.02 5.77 20.32
C ALA A 214 -7.27 6.67 20.27
N SER A 215 -7.33 7.64 19.35
CA SER A 215 -8.49 8.48 19.12
C SER A 215 -9.56 7.74 18.32
N SER A 216 -10.75 7.52 18.91
CA SER A 216 -11.86 6.83 18.24
C SER A 216 -12.31 7.51 16.95
N ARG A 217 -12.28 8.86 16.90
CA ARG A 217 -12.63 9.63 15.70
C ARG A 217 -11.60 9.44 14.58
N LEU A 218 -10.31 9.57 14.88
CA LEU A 218 -9.23 9.41 13.90
C LEU A 218 -9.16 7.96 13.40
N ARG A 219 -9.32 6.99 14.31
CA ARG A 219 -9.32 5.57 13.93
C ARG A 219 -10.38 5.25 12.88
N THR A 220 -11.61 5.72 13.03
CA THR A 220 -12.70 5.46 12.10
C THR A 220 -12.56 6.23 10.78
N GLN A 221 -12.01 7.44 10.82
CA GLN A 221 -11.85 8.27 9.62
C GLN A 221 -10.59 7.92 8.81
N VAL A 222 -9.47 7.70 9.50
CA VAL A 222 -8.15 7.52 8.89
C VAL A 222 -7.88 6.08 8.49
N PHE A 223 -8.20 5.11 9.36
CA PHE A 223 -7.90 3.69 9.13
C PHE A 223 -9.09 2.89 8.59
N ALA A 224 -10.20 3.55 8.19
CA ALA A 224 -11.31 2.89 7.54
C ALA A 224 -10.85 2.30 6.20
N LYS A 225 -10.99 0.97 6.05
CA LYS A 225 -10.67 0.25 4.83
C LYS A 225 -11.54 0.74 3.67
N GLN A 226 -10.94 1.04 2.52
CA GLN A 226 -11.63 1.62 1.36
C GLN A 226 -11.84 0.63 0.19
N TYR A 227 -11.44 -0.62 0.31
CA TYR A 227 -11.53 -1.65 -0.74
C TYR A 227 -12.24 -2.92 -0.26
#